data_8ec524a4d2d7fdf3a5aa6eeca7775934
#
_entry.id   8ec524a4d2d7fdf3a5aa6eeca7775934
#
_cell.length_a   1.000
_cell.length_b   1.000
_cell.length_c   1.000
_cell.angle_alpha   90.00
_cell.angle_beta   90.00
_cell.angle_gamma   90.00
#
_symmetry.space_group_name_H-M   'P 1'
#
loop_
_entity.id
_entity.type
_entity.pdbx_description
1 polymer ?
#
loop_
_entity_poly.entity_id
_entity_poly.type
_entity_poly.pdbx_seq_one_letter_code
_entity_poly.pdbx_strand_id
1 'polypeptide(L)'
;MNVLDKYQTFYFAGIGGIGMSNLARYFHASGKNVLGYDKTETKLTKELVAEGISITFEDDIHKNIADLNPDNTLVVYTPAIKNLKILNYFNENNFQILKRAKVLGLITEHTECIAVAGTHGKTTTSTLIAHLCNVAGLPFSCFLGGISENFKSNFLYKGNQYSVVEADEYDRSFLQLSPDWAIITSDDADHLDIYGDAETIRQGFQDFANLIPENRQLFVRKGTHLNRPCMTYAVNSPADFYSDELRIENGKMYFSFHHEGKSTPFSWEIP
;
A
#
# COMPACT_ATOMS: atom_id res chain seq x y z
N MET A 1 -6.47 11.05 18.43
CA MET A 1 -7.36 9.87 18.45
C MET A 1 -7.72 9.58 17.01
N ASN A 2 -7.39 8.40 16.53
CA ASN A 2 -7.65 8.04 15.13
C ASN A 2 -9.18 7.99 14.91
N VAL A 3 -9.67 8.64 13.86
CA VAL A 3 -11.11 8.61 13.47
C VAL A 3 -11.62 7.18 13.29
N LEU A 4 -10.73 6.25 12.94
CA LEU A 4 -11.04 4.83 12.76
C LEU A 4 -11.25 4.08 14.08
N ASP A 5 -10.75 4.59 15.21
CA ASP A 5 -10.82 3.90 16.53
C ASP A 5 -12.25 3.73 17.03
N LYS A 6 -13.16 4.65 16.68
CA LYS A 6 -14.56 4.59 17.07
C LYS A 6 -15.31 3.40 16.47
N TYR A 7 -14.84 2.87 15.33
CA TYR A 7 -15.49 1.74 14.67
C TYR A 7 -15.00 0.42 15.25
N GLN A 8 -15.94 -0.47 15.54
CA GLN A 8 -15.68 -1.83 15.98
C GLN A 8 -15.83 -2.83 14.84
N THR A 9 -16.66 -2.48 13.85
CA THR A 9 -16.95 -3.32 12.69
C THR A 9 -16.55 -2.60 11.40
N PHE A 10 -15.94 -3.35 10.49
CA PHE A 10 -15.57 -2.89 9.15
C PHE A 10 -16.20 -3.81 8.11
N TYR A 11 -17.02 -3.23 7.24
CA TYR A 11 -17.65 -3.95 6.14
C TYR A 11 -16.98 -3.57 4.82
N PHE A 12 -16.53 -4.57 4.06
CA PHE A 12 -15.81 -4.37 2.81
C PHE A 12 -16.65 -4.80 1.61
N ALA A 13 -17.07 -3.85 0.77
CA ALA A 13 -17.69 -4.12 -0.52
C ALA A 13 -16.59 -4.33 -1.59
N GLY A 14 -16.45 -5.58 -2.09
CA GLY A 14 -15.37 -6.01 -2.97
C GLY A 14 -14.11 -6.44 -2.23
N ILE A 15 -14.29 -7.19 -1.17
CA ILE A 15 -13.23 -7.59 -0.24
C ILE A 15 -12.11 -8.41 -0.90
N GLY A 16 -12.38 -9.13 -2.00
CA GLY A 16 -11.44 -9.97 -2.73
C GLY A 16 -10.43 -9.21 -3.61
N GLY A 17 -10.57 -7.88 -3.73
CA GLY A 17 -9.56 -7.06 -4.40
C GLY A 17 -8.26 -6.99 -3.59
N ILE A 18 -7.09 -6.94 -4.27
CA ILE A 18 -5.77 -6.92 -3.60
C ILE A 18 -5.68 -5.79 -2.55
N GLY A 19 -6.03 -4.55 -2.90
CA GLY A 19 -5.98 -3.43 -1.97
C GLY A 19 -7.09 -3.44 -0.91
N MET A 20 -8.21 -4.13 -1.14
CA MET A 20 -9.29 -4.29 -0.17
C MET A 20 -8.95 -5.37 0.86
N SER A 21 -8.40 -6.49 0.43
CA SER A 21 -8.05 -7.62 1.28
C SER A 21 -6.94 -7.29 2.27
N ASN A 22 -5.95 -6.46 1.92
CA ASN A 22 -4.93 -6.05 2.88
C ASN A 22 -5.48 -5.11 3.96
N LEU A 23 -6.43 -4.20 3.64
CA LEU A 23 -7.14 -3.43 4.66
C LEU A 23 -8.02 -4.32 5.56
N ALA A 24 -8.73 -5.29 4.97
CA ALA A 24 -9.52 -6.25 5.74
C ALA A 24 -8.64 -7.03 6.74
N ARG A 25 -7.49 -7.52 6.30
CA ARG A 25 -6.49 -8.18 7.15
C ARG A 25 -5.94 -7.25 8.24
N TYR A 26 -5.69 -5.98 7.92
CA TYR A 26 -5.21 -4.99 8.89
C TYR A 26 -6.20 -4.81 10.05
N PHE A 27 -7.48 -4.58 9.75
CA PHE A 27 -8.48 -4.40 10.79
C PHE A 27 -8.75 -5.70 11.56
N HIS A 28 -8.76 -6.83 10.88
CA HIS A 28 -8.89 -8.14 11.54
C HIS A 28 -7.72 -8.41 12.50
N ALA A 29 -6.47 -8.19 12.06
CA ALA A 29 -5.28 -8.32 12.91
C ALA A 29 -5.26 -7.33 14.07
N SER A 30 -5.92 -6.17 13.91
CA SER A 30 -6.11 -5.16 14.97
C SER A 30 -7.27 -5.49 15.92
N GLY A 31 -7.88 -6.68 15.83
CA GLY A 31 -8.95 -7.15 16.71
C GLY A 31 -10.33 -6.57 16.40
N LYS A 32 -10.54 -6.00 15.22
CA LYS A 32 -11.83 -5.49 14.76
C LYS A 32 -12.66 -6.62 14.12
N ASN A 33 -13.98 -6.48 14.20
CA ASN A 33 -14.88 -7.36 13.47
C ASN A 33 -14.89 -6.99 11.98
N VAL A 34 -14.58 -7.93 11.09
CA VAL A 34 -14.49 -7.69 9.64
C VAL A 34 -15.45 -8.61 8.90
N LEU A 35 -16.28 -7.97 8.07
CA LEU A 35 -17.20 -8.65 7.16
C LEU A 35 -17.00 -8.10 5.75
N GLY A 36 -17.44 -8.83 4.76
CA GLY A 36 -17.39 -8.31 3.41
C GLY A 36 -18.25 -9.06 2.41
N TYR A 37 -18.33 -8.44 1.25
CA TYR A 37 -18.94 -8.99 0.05
C TYR A 37 -17.93 -9.02 -1.08
N ASP A 38 -17.95 -10.06 -1.87
CA ASP A 38 -17.34 -10.08 -3.19
C ASP A 38 -18.25 -10.82 -4.17
N LYS A 39 -18.20 -10.45 -5.43
CA LYS A 39 -18.99 -11.09 -6.48
C LYS A 39 -18.54 -12.51 -6.79
N THR A 40 -17.22 -12.77 -6.59
CA THR A 40 -16.57 -13.99 -7.07
C THR A 40 -15.76 -14.64 -5.96
N GLU A 41 -15.98 -15.93 -5.75
CA GLU A 41 -15.10 -16.72 -4.90
C GLU A 41 -13.76 -16.94 -5.59
N THR A 42 -12.66 -16.50 -4.98
CA THR A 42 -11.30 -16.60 -5.49
C THR A 42 -10.39 -17.29 -4.46
N LYS A 43 -9.14 -17.58 -4.84
CA LYS A 43 -8.14 -18.07 -3.89
C LYS A 43 -7.98 -17.08 -2.72
N LEU A 44 -7.93 -15.77 -3.01
CA LEU A 44 -7.75 -14.72 -2.00
C LEU A 44 -8.94 -14.65 -1.02
N THR A 45 -10.19 -14.72 -1.52
CA THR A 45 -11.37 -14.74 -0.62
C THR A 45 -11.43 -16.01 0.23
N LYS A 46 -11.00 -17.17 -0.28
CA LYS A 46 -10.87 -18.40 0.50
C LYS A 46 -9.84 -18.28 1.62
N GLU A 47 -8.71 -17.64 1.35
CA GLU A 47 -7.70 -17.34 2.36
C GLU A 47 -8.28 -16.43 3.46
N LEU A 48 -8.98 -15.35 3.11
CA LEU A 48 -9.61 -14.46 4.08
C LEU A 48 -10.65 -15.19 4.96
N VAL A 49 -11.45 -16.08 4.36
CA VAL A 49 -12.40 -16.92 5.14
C VAL A 49 -11.65 -17.86 6.09
N ALA A 50 -10.56 -18.47 5.64
CA ALA A 50 -9.73 -19.33 6.50
C ALA A 50 -9.05 -18.54 7.63
N GLU A 51 -8.78 -17.25 7.44
CA GLU A 51 -8.29 -16.31 8.46
C GLU A 51 -9.39 -15.87 9.47
N GLY A 52 -10.66 -16.23 9.24
CA GLY A 52 -11.79 -15.92 10.14
C GLY A 52 -12.63 -14.70 9.71
N ILE A 53 -12.41 -14.15 8.53
CA ILE A 53 -13.20 -13.04 7.99
C ILE A 53 -14.48 -13.58 7.33
N SER A 54 -15.63 -13.02 7.70
CA SER A 54 -16.93 -13.43 7.16
C SER A 54 -17.19 -12.78 5.80
N ILE A 55 -17.36 -13.59 4.75
CA ILE A 55 -17.60 -13.10 3.37
C ILE A 55 -18.88 -13.70 2.82
N THR A 56 -19.71 -12.86 2.18
CA THR A 56 -20.85 -13.28 1.36
C THR A 56 -20.55 -13.03 -0.11
N PHE A 57 -21.12 -13.90 -0.98
CA PHE A 57 -20.99 -13.79 -2.44
C PHE A 57 -22.34 -13.42 -3.09
N GLU A 58 -23.36 -13.18 -2.28
CA GLU A 58 -24.68 -12.74 -2.72
C GLU A 58 -24.87 -11.26 -2.37
N ASP A 59 -25.28 -10.45 -3.38
CA ASP A 59 -25.63 -9.04 -3.19
C ASP A 59 -27.06 -8.94 -2.62
N ASP A 60 -27.19 -9.32 -1.34
CA ASP A 60 -28.47 -9.29 -0.62
C ASP A 60 -28.27 -8.91 0.85
N ILE A 61 -29.34 -8.42 1.47
CA ILE A 61 -29.32 -7.96 2.86
C ILE A 61 -29.63 -9.14 3.79
N HIS A 62 -28.60 -9.88 4.12
CA HIS A 62 -28.70 -10.95 5.10
C HIS A 62 -28.75 -10.40 6.53
N LYS A 63 -29.15 -11.24 7.49
CA LYS A 63 -29.29 -10.86 8.90
C LYS A 63 -28.01 -10.26 9.50
N ASN A 64 -26.85 -10.79 9.17
CA ASN A 64 -25.55 -10.27 9.64
C ASN A 64 -25.23 -8.84 9.15
N ILE A 65 -25.89 -8.37 8.07
CA ILE A 65 -25.79 -6.99 7.58
C ILE A 65 -26.88 -6.13 8.24
N ALA A 66 -28.10 -6.66 8.33
CA ALA A 66 -29.26 -5.95 8.92
C ALA A 66 -29.06 -5.63 10.42
N ASP A 67 -28.31 -6.46 11.13
CA ASP A 67 -28.01 -6.30 12.57
C ASP A 67 -26.83 -5.33 12.84
N LEU A 68 -26.17 -4.77 11.80
CA LEU A 68 -25.06 -3.83 11.98
C LEU A 68 -25.55 -2.47 12.50
N ASN A 69 -24.75 -1.88 13.40
CA ASN A 69 -25.03 -0.56 13.93
C ASN A 69 -24.23 0.50 13.16
N PRO A 70 -24.88 1.53 12.54
CA PRO A 70 -24.19 2.58 11.79
C PRO A 70 -23.22 3.42 12.64
N ASP A 71 -23.44 3.56 13.96
CA ASP A 71 -22.60 4.37 14.81
C ASP A 71 -21.18 3.77 15.02
N ASN A 72 -21.04 2.45 14.92
CA ASN A 72 -19.80 1.73 15.17
C ASN A 72 -19.32 0.88 14.00
N THR A 73 -19.95 1.00 12.83
CA THR A 73 -19.59 0.28 11.61
C THR A 73 -19.11 1.25 10.54
N LEU A 74 -17.95 0.98 9.94
CA LEU A 74 -17.45 1.66 8.76
C LEU A 74 -17.58 0.76 7.53
N VAL A 75 -18.18 1.28 6.48
CA VAL A 75 -18.26 0.60 5.18
C VAL A 75 -17.14 1.09 4.27
N VAL A 76 -16.36 0.17 3.72
CA VAL A 76 -15.23 0.44 2.81
C VAL A 76 -15.57 -0.09 1.43
N TYR A 77 -15.38 0.72 0.40
CA TYR A 77 -15.64 0.31 -0.97
C TYR A 77 -14.53 0.69 -1.94
N THR A 78 -14.53 0.05 -3.11
CA THR A 78 -13.68 0.40 -4.25
C THR A 78 -14.53 0.94 -5.41
N PRO A 79 -14.03 1.95 -6.17
CA PRO A 79 -14.76 2.49 -7.35
C PRO A 79 -15.04 1.47 -8.46
N ALA A 80 -14.34 0.35 -8.47
CA ALA A 80 -14.60 -0.74 -9.40
C ALA A 80 -16.00 -1.37 -9.23
N ILE A 81 -16.62 -1.17 -8.06
CA ILE A 81 -17.94 -1.71 -7.74
C ILE A 81 -18.99 -0.62 -7.96
N LYS A 82 -20.02 -0.95 -8.76
CA LYS A 82 -21.13 -0.07 -9.06
C LYS A 82 -22.46 -0.80 -8.82
N ASN A 83 -23.47 -0.07 -8.35
CA ASN A 83 -24.87 -0.52 -8.27
C ASN A 83 -25.11 -1.77 -7.41
N LEU A 84 -24.47 -1.88 -6.23
CA LEU A 84 -24.76 -2.94 -5.27
C LEU A 84 -25.99 -2.58 -4.39
N LYS A 85 -26.89 -3.56 -4.18
CA LYS A 85 -28.00 -3.45 -3.20
C LYS A 85 -27.47 -3.19 -1.79
N ILE A 86 -26.39 -3.88 -1.41
CA ILE A 86 -25.74 -3.74 -0.11
C ILE A 86 -25.24 -2.31 0.11
N LEU A 87 -24.60 -1.69 -0.87
CA LEU A 87 -24.13 -0.29 -0.75
C LEU A 87 -25.30 0.70 -0.68
N ASN A 88 -26.37 0.47 -1.44
CA ASN A 88 -27.59 1.29 -1.35
C ASN A 88 -28.21 1.19 0.04
N TYR A 89 -28.32 -0.02 0.59
CA TYR A 89 -28.80 -0.25 1.95
C TYR A 89 -28.00 0.53 2.98
N PHE A 90 -26.67 0.45 2.95
CA PHE A 90 -25.81 1.18 3.87
C PHE A 90 -26.00 2.70 3.75
N ASN A 91 -26.11 3.21 2.53
CA ASN A 91 -26.32 4.64 2.28
C ASN A 91 -27.70 5.11 2.83
N GLU A 92 -28.77 4.33 2.59
CA GLU A 92 -30.13 4.63 3.06
C GLU A 92 -30.27 4.55 4.60
N ASN A 93 -29.41 3.75 5.25
CA ASN A 93 -29.40 3.56 6.71
C ASN A 93 -28.31 4.36 7.43
N ASN A 94 -27.79 5.44 6.80
CA ASN A 94 -26.85 6.40 7.38
C ASN A 94 -25.51 5.82 7.87
N PHE A 95 -25.03 4.72 7.28
CA PHE A 95 -23.70 4.23 7.55
C PHE A 95 -22.64 5.17 6.96
N GLN A 96 -21.52 5.32 7.65
CA GLN A 96 -20.36 5.99 7.08
C GLN A 96 -19.72 5.10 6.02
N ILE A 97 -19.63 5.61 4.79
CA ILE A 97 -19.08 4.90 3.64
C ILE A 97 -17.84 5.64 3.15
N LEU A 98 -16.68 4.98 3.11
CA LEU A 98 -15.43 5.56 2.64
C LEU A 98 -14.79 4.74 1.51
N LYS A 99 -14.12 5.43 0.60
CA LYS A 99 -13.26 4.78 -0.41
C LYS A 99 -12.05 4.12 0.25
N ARG A 100 -11.62 2.97 -0.27
CA ARG A 100 -10.39 2.26 0.13
C ARG A 100 -9.19 3.19 0.32
N ALA A 101 -8.92 4.05 -0.67
CA ALA A 101 -7.78 4.97 -0.63
C ALA A 101 -7.86 5.95 0.56
N LYS A 102 -9.05 6.45 0.89
CA LYS A 102 -9.23 7.33 2.06
C LYS A 102 -8.99 6.61 3.37
N VAL A 103 -9.44 5.35 3.48
CA VAL A 103 -9.21 4.53 4.69
C VAL A 103 -7.71 4.24 4.87
N LEU A 104 -7.00 3.90 3.79
CA LEU A 104 -5.55 3.73 3.84
C LEU A 104 -4.84 5.04 4.24
N GLY A 105 -5.28 6.18 3.72
CA GLY A 105 -4.80 7.51 4.11
C GLY A 105 -4.95 7.75 5.61
N LEU A 106 -6.13 7.46 6.18
CA LEU A 106 -6.38 7.61 7.62
C LEU A 106 -5.50 6.69 8.48
N ILE A 107 -5.10 5.52 7.98
CA ILE A 107 -4.13 4.66 8.67
C ILE A 107 -2.75 5.33 8.66
N THR A 108 -2.31 5.85 7.50
CA THR A 108 -1.00 6.47 7.35
C THR A 108 -0.85 7.80 8.12
N GLU A 109 -1.94 8.51 8.41
CA GLU A 109 -1.94 9.69 9.28
C GLU A 109 -1.52 9.39 10.74
N HIS A 110 -1.57 8.12 11.15
CA HIS A 110 -1.32 7.69 12.55
C HIS A 110 -0.18 6.68 12.69
N THR A 111 0.60 6.50 11.64
CA THR A 111 1.81 5.66 11.63
C THR A 111 2.96 6.45 11.03
N GLU A 112 4.20 6.07 11.30
CA GLU A 112 5.33 6.55 10.52
C GLU A 112 5.33 5.86 9.15
N CYS A 113 4.84 6.55 8.13
CA CYS A 113 4.55 5.96 6.82
C CYS A 113 5.74 6.02 5.87
N ILE A 114 6.14 4.86 5.36
CA ILE A 114 7.11 4.68 4.28
C ILE A 114 6.33 4.30 3.01
N ALA A 115 6.20 5.24 2.07
CA ALA A 115 5.46 5.03 0.85
C ALA A 115 6.39 4.78 -0.35
N VAL A 116 6.06 3.78 -1.16
CA VAL A 116 6.82 3.45 -2.37
C VAL A 116 5.95 3.69 -3.60
N ALA A 117 6.27 4.73 -4.34
CA ALA A 117 5.61 5.11 -5.59
C ALA A 117 6.52 4.84 -6.80
N GLY A 118 5.96 5.01 -8.00
CA GLY A 118 6.68 4.89 -9.27
C GLY A 118 5.98 3.94 -10.23
N THR A 119 6.27 4.05 -11.51
CA THR A 119 5.64 3.21 -12.54
C THR A 119 6.06 1.75 -12.44
N HIS A 120 7.32 1.48 -12.09
CA HIS A 120 7.90 0.15 -11.96
C HIS A 120 8.59 -0.08 -10.62
N GLY A 121 8.63 -1.33 -10.16
CA GLY A 121 9.42 -1.75 -8.98
C GLY A 121 8.79 -1.45 -7.62
N LYS A 122 7.56 -0.93 -7.55
CA LYS A 122 6.85 -0.64 -6.29
C LYS A 122 6.77 -1.86 -5.36
N THR A 123 6.18 -2.95 -5.83
CA THR A 123 5.98 -4.17 -5.03
C THR A 123 7.29 -4.78 -4.55
N THR A 124 8.30 -4.84 -5.43
CA THR A 124 9.63 -5.37 -5.07
C THR A 124 10.27 -4.53 -3.96
N THR A 125 10.26 -3.20 -4.11
CA THR A 125 10.86 -2.28 -3.15
C THR A 125 10.11 -2.29 -1.82
N SER A 126 8.77 -2.25 -1.83
CA SER A 126 7.95 -2.32 -0.61
C SER A 126 8.15 -3.65 0.12
N THR A 127 8.23 -4.78 -0.62
CA THR A 127 8.51 -6.10 -0.05
C THR A 127 9.89 -6.15 0.61
N LEU A 128 10.91 -5.55 -0.02
CA LEU A 128 12.25 -5.48 0.53
C LEU A 128 12.29 -4.65 1.83
N ILE A 129 11.64 -3.47 1.84
CA ILE A 129 11.54 -2.64 3.04
C ILE A 129 10.82 -3.40 4.15
N ALA A 130 9.70 -4.06 3.84
CA ALA A 130 8.97 -4.88 4.81
C ALA A 130 9.83 -6.02 5.36
N HIS A 131 10.66 -6.65 4.52
CA HIS A 131 11.61 -7.67 4.95
C HIS A 131 12.64 -7.08 5.92
N LEU A 132 13.23 -5.94 5.61
CA LEU A 132 14.20 -5.26 6.48
C LEU A 132 13.57 -4.87 7.82
N CYS A 133 12.36 -4.31 7.82
CA CYS A 133 11.61 -4.00 9.04
C CYS A 133 11.35 -5.26 9.88
N ASN A 134 10.99 -6.37 9.23
CA ASN A 134 10.74 -7.64 9.91
C ASN A 134 12.01 -8.22 10.54
N VAL A 135 13.14 -8.19 9.84
CA VAL A 135 14.45 -8.65 10.37
C VAL A 135 14.93 -7.74 11.51
N ALA A 136 14.69 -6.43 11.40
CA ALA A 136 15.02 -5.47 12.46
C ALA A 136 14.10 -5.54 13.68
N GLY A 137 13.04 -6.36 13.64
CA GLY A 137 12.08 -6.50 14.74
C GLY A 137 11.22 -5.25 14.98
N LEU A 138 11.02 -4.42 13.95
CA LEU A 138 10.20 -3.20 14.08
C LEU A 138 8.71 -3.55 14.14
N PRO A 139 7.91 -2.77 14.91
CA PRO A 139 6.45 -2.92 14.94
C PRO A 139 5.82 -2.22 13.72
N PHE A 140 5.54 -2.96 12.65
CA PHE A 140 5.05 -2.41 11.39
C PHE A 140 3.87 -3.17 10.80
N SER A 141 3.17 -2.51 9.88
CA SER A 141 2.22 -3.09 8.95
C SER A 141 2.66 -2.82 7.51
N CYS A 142 2.40 -3.77 6.60
CA CYS A 142 2.79 -3.63 5.20
C CYS A 142 1.61 -3.90 4.27
N PHE A 143 1.34 -2.98 3.34
CA PHE A 143 0.25 -3.01 2.36
C PHE A 143 0.85 -3.08 0.95
N LEU A 144 0.81 -4.28 0.35
CA LEU A 144 1.39 -4.55 -0.96
C LEU A 144 0.32 -4.59 -2.05
N GLY A 145 0.66 -4.15 -3.25
CA GLY A 145 -0.19 -4.23 -4.44
C GLY A 145 -0.20 -5.60 -5.11
N GLY A 146 0.52 -6.57 -4.57
CA GLY A 146 0.61 -7.95 -5.05
C GLY A 146 0.95 -8.93 -3.94
N ILE A 147 0.85 -10.23 -4.22
CA ILE A 147 1.24 -11.27 -3.27
C ILE A 147 2.76 -11.41 -3.29
N SER A 148 3.39 -11.15 -2.15
CA SER A 148 4.82 -11.35 -1.97
C SER A 148 5.14 -12.83 -1.81
N GLU A 149 6.11 -13.33 -2.57
CA GLU A 149 6.60 -14.69 -2.44
C GLU A 149 7.25 -14.94 -1.06
N ASN A 150 7.93 -13.95 -0.49
CA ASN A 150 8.58 -14.06 0.81
C ASN A 150 7.59 -14.22 1.97
N PHE A 151 6.45 -13.52 1.88
CA PHE A 151 5.44 -13.53 2.93
C PHE A 151 4.23 -14.40 2.60
N LYS A 152 4.11 -14.91 1.37
CA LYS A 152 2.96 -15.63 0.83
C LYS A 152 1.64 -14.87 1.04
N SER A 153 1.72 -13.54 1.08
CA SER A 153 0.61 -12.64 1.36
C SER A 153 0.83 -11.28 0.71
N ASN A 154 -0.25 -10.52 0.53
CA ASN A 154 -0.20 -9.10 0.17
C ASN A 154 -0.18 -8.18 1.40
N PHE A 155 -0.17 -8.75 2.60
CA PHE A 155 -0.22 -8.02 3.86
C PHE A 155 0.64 -8.69 4.93
N LEU A 156 1.30 -7.90 5.77
CA LEU A 156 2.02 -8.37 6.95
C LEU A 156 1.73 -7.43 8.13
N TYR A 157 1.43 -7.99 9.30
CA TYR A 157 1.17 -7.23 10.52
C TYR A 157 2.11 -7.68 11.65
N LYS A 158 2.91 -6.75 12.14
CA LYS A 158 3.81 -6.89 13.31
C LYS A 158 3.64 -5.74 14.30
N GLY A 159 2.63 -4.90 14.09
CA GLY A 159 2.34 -3.71 14.87
C GLY A 159 1.98 -2.53 13.96
N ASN A 160 1.79 -1.38 14.54
CA ASN A 160 1.27 -0.18 13.86
C ASN A 160 2.07 1.10 14.13
N GLN A 161 3.33 0.99 14.59
CA GLN A 161 4.19 2.16 14.68
C GLN A 161 4.60 2.64 13.29
N TYR A 162 4.98 1.69 12.41
CA TYR A 162 5.33 1.98 11.03
C TYR A 162 4.30 1.39 10.07
N SER A 163 4.12 2.03 8.93
CA SER A 163 3.41 1.45 7.78
C SER A 163 4.28 1.50 6.53
N VAL A 164 4.41 0.37 5.84
CA VAL A 164 5.03 0.29 4.52
C VAL A 164 3.92 0.15 3.50
N VAL A 165 3.80 1.13 2.60
CA VAL A 165 2.67 1.22 1.67
C VAL A 165 3.16 1.27 0.24
N GLU A 166 2.65 0.37 -0.59
CA GLU A 166 2.76 0.51 -2.03
C GLU A 166 1.79 1.62 -2.49
N ALA A 167 2.35 2.76 -2.89
CA ALA A 167 1.63 3.96 -3.26
C ALA A 167 1.27 3.90 -4.76
N ASP A 168 0.04 3.46 -5.02
CA ASP A 168 -0.49 3.26 -6.36
C ASP A 168 -0.91 4.59 -6.98
N GLU A 169 -0.31 4.96 -8.11
CA GLU A 169 -0.63 6.15 -8.88
C GLU A 169 -1.98 6.05 -9.59
N TYR A 170 -2.50 4.83 -9.79
CA TYR A 170 -3.80 4.61 -10.42
C TYR A 170 -4.91 5.40 -9.71
N ASP A 171 -5.75 6.10 -10.49
CA ASP A 171 -6.83 6.97 -9.97
C ASP A 171 -6.33 8.01 -8.95
N ARG A 172 -5.03 8.34 -8.96
CA ARG A 172 -4.36 9.28 -8.03
C ARG A 172 -4.59 8.92 -6.56
N SER A 173 -4.80 7.63 -6.26
CA SER A 173 -5.13 7.15 -4.92
C SER A 173 -3.99 7.38 -3.92
N PHE A 174 -2.74 7.39 -4.38
CA PHE A 174 -1.55 7.70 -3.57
C PHE A 174 -1.56 9.12 -2.96
N LEU A 175 -2.33 10.07 -3.53
CA LEU A 175 -2.51 11.42 -2.97
C LEU A 175 -3.38 11.46 -1.70
N GLN A 176 -3.99 10.34 -1.32
CA GLN A 176 -4.72 10.22 -0.04
C GLN A 176 -3.80 9.82 1.13
N LEU A 177 -2.55 9.45 0.86
CA LEU A 177 -1.59 9.03 1.86
C LEU A 177 -0.97 10.22 2.62
N SER A 178 -0.46 9.95 3.81
CA SER A 178 0.32 10.87 4.63
C SER A 178 1.73 10.29 4.86
N PRO A 179 2.61 10.30 3.85
CA PRO A 179 3.93 9.70 3.96
C PRO A 179 4.90 10.56 4.76
N ASP A 180 5.63 9.93 5.71
CA ASP A 180 6.81 10.53 6.36
C ASP A 180 8.06 10.37 5.51
N TRP A 181 8.23 9.20 4.88
CA TRP A 181 9.29 8.93 3.92
C TRP A 181 8.70 8.36 2.64
N ALA A 182 9.30 8.71 1.54
CA ALA A 182 8.89 8.13 0.27
C ALA A 182 10.07 7.74 -0.62
N ILE A 183 9.82 6.73 -1.46
CA ILE A 183 10.70 6.34 -2.55
C ILE A 183 9.91 6.44 -3.84
N ILE A 184 10.46 7.14 -4.85
CA ILE A 184 9.95 7.12 -6.22
C ILE A 184 10.93 6.33 -7.07
N THR A 185 10.48 5.15 -7.51
CA THR A 185 11.33 4.18 -8.21
C THR A 185 11.55 4.51 -9.68
N SER A 186 10.55 5.10 -10.31
CA SER A 186 10.59 5.60 -11.70
C SER A 186 9.41 6.55 -11.95
N ASP A 187 9.57 7.47 -12.89
CA ASP A 187 8.54 8.38 -13.39
C ASP A 187 8.33 8.22 -14.89
N ASP A 188 8.63 7.02 -15.42
CA ASP A 188 8.46 6.69 -16.82
C ASP A 188 6.98 6.84 -17.22
N ALA A 189 6.73 7.32 -18.45
CA ALA A 189 5.37 7.53 -18.96
C ALA A 189 4.69 6.18 -19.30
N ASP A 190 4.30 5.44 -18.28
CA ASP A 190 3.48 4.24 -18.38
C ASP A 190 2.02 4.57 -18.04
N HIS A 191 1.06 3.73 -18.44
CA HIS A 191 -0.37 3.96 -18.22
C HIS A 191 -0.94 5.22 -18.86
N LEU A 192 -0.46 5.58 -20.06
CA LEU A 192 -0.94 6.74 -20.83
C LEU A 192 -2.44 6.66 -21.17
N ASP A 193 -3.02 5.46 -21.18
CA ASP A 193 -4.45 5.20 -21.33
C ASP A 193 -5.30 5.77 -20.18
N ILE A 194 -4.71 5.97 -19.00
CA ILE A 194 -5.37 6.48 -17.79
C ILE A 194 -5.09 7.96 -17.59
N TYR A 195 -3.84 8.37 -17.77
CA TYR A 195 -3.38 9.75 -17.51
C TYR A 195 -3.50 10.67 -18.71
N GLY A 196 -3.68 10.12 -19.91
CA GLY A 196 -3.82 10.87 -21.17
C GLY A 196 -2.49 11.38 -21.73
N ASP A 197 -1.58 11.88 -20.88
CA ASP A 197 -0.26 12.36 -21.29
C ASP A 197 0.80 12.22 -20.19
N ALA A 198 2.07 12.31 -20.60
CA ALA A 198 3.23 12.17 -19.71
C ALA A 198 3.35 13.32 -18.70
N GLU A 199 2.84 14.51 -19.00
CA GLU A 199 2.90 15.66 -18.10
C GLU A 199 1.94 15.47 -16.91
N THR A 200 0.76 14.93 -17.15
CA THR A 200 -0.20 14.59 -16.09
C THR A 200 0.36 13.55 -15.11
N ILE A 201 1.12 12.56 -15.61
CA ILE A 201 1.82 11.59 -14.74
C ILE A 201 2.88 12.28 -13.89
N ARG A 202 3.74 13.10 -14.50
CA ARG A 202 4.78 13.85 -13.79
C ARG A 202 4.20 14.77 -12.73
N GLN A 203 3.12 15.49 -13.07
CA GLN A 203 2.42 16.32 -12.09
C GLN A 203 1.87 15.49 -10.94
N GLY A 204 1.36 14.29 -11.19
CA GLY A 204 0.94 13.35 -10.14
C GLY A 204 2.06 12.99 -9.19
N PHE A 205 3.25 12.64 -9.69
CA PHE A 205 4.43 12.37 -8.85
C PHE A 205 4.93 13.63 -8.13
N GLN A 206 4.85 14.82 -8.77
CA GLN A 206 5.17 16.07 -8.08
C GLN A 206 4.20 16.36 -6.93
N ASP A 207 2.89 16.16 -7.15
CA ASP A 207 1.86 16.31 -6.11
C ASP A 207 2.10 15.33 -4.96
N PHE A 208 2.42 14.06 -5.27
CA PHE A 208 2.77 13.07 -4.27
C PHE A 208 4.04 13.45 -3.50
N ALA A 209 5.09 13.87 -4.19
CA ALA A 209 6.31 14.35 -3.56
C ALA A 209 6.04 15.49 -2.56
N ASN A 210 5.12 16.39 -2.87
CA ASN A 210 4.75 17.53 -2.02
C ASN A 210 4.00 17.11 -0.73
N LEU A 211 3.51 15.88 -0.63
CA LEU A 211 2.91 15.36 0.61
C LEU A 211 3.95 15.08 1.69
N ILE A 212 5.21 14.82 1.31
CA ILE A 212 6.26 14.48 2.27
C ILE A 212 6.69 15.76 3.00
N PRO A 213 6.70 15.79 4.35
CA PRO A 213 7.13 16.96 5.12
C PRO A 213 8.58 17.38 4.78
N GLU A 214 8.89 18.67 4.85
CA GLU A 214 10.22 19.20 4.49
C GLU A 214 11.37 18.66 5.36
N ASN A 215 11.06 18.33 6.61
CA ASN A 215 12.01 17.72 7.55
C ASN A 215 12.12 16.19 7.43
N ARG A 216 11.45 15.60 6.43
CA ARG A 216 11.49 14.17 6.12
C ARG A 216 12.15 13.95 4.77
N GLN A 217 12.48 12.71 4.43
CA GLN A 217 13.28 12.39 3.25
C GLN A 217 12.47 11.76 2.14
N LEU A 218 12.72 12.24 0.93
CA LEU A 218 12.27 11.68 -0.32
C LEU A 218 13.47 11.12 -1.07
N PHE A 219 13.41 9.84 -1.43
CA PHE A 219 14.42 9.17 -2.24
C PHE A 219 13.89 8.98 -3.66
N VAL A 220 14.69 9.34 -4.65
CA VAL A 220 14.29 9.20 -6.05
C VAL A 220 15.38 8.56 -6.88
N ARG A 221 15.00 7.79 -7.88
CA ARG A 221 15.94 7.32 -8.88
C ARG A 221 16.58 8.51 -9.59
N LYS A 222 17.88 8.49 -9.78
CA LYS A 222 18.60 9.53 -10.53
C LYS A 222 18.00 9.68 -11.92
N GLY A 223 17.66 10.91 -12.28
CA GLY A 223 16.97 11.25 -13.54
C GLY A 223 15.46 11.49 -13.39
N THR A 224 14.87 11.20 -12.23
CA THR A 224 13.49 11.61 -11.92
C THR A 224 13.41 13.13 -11.80
N HIS A 225 12.43 13.74 -12.44
CA HIS A 225 12.29 15.20 -12.51
C HIS A 225 11.28 15.71 -11.48
N LEU A 226 11.79 16.21 -10.35
CA LEU A 226 10.98 16.81 -9.29
C LEU A 226 11.49 18.20 -8.92
N ASN A 227 10.57 19.11 -8.61
CA ASN A 227 10.87 20.49 -8.20
C ASN A 227 10.93 20.60 -6.65
N ARG A 228 11.72 19.71 -6.01
CA ARG A 228 11.97 19.79 -4.56
C ARG A 228 13.26 19.06 -4.18
N PRO A 229 13.88 19.39 -3.02
CA PRO A 229 15.01 18.66 -2.51
C PRO A 229 14.67 17.18 -2.29
N CYS A 230 15.54 16.29 -2.73
CA CYS A 230 15.42 14.86 -2.59
C CYS A 230 16.80 14.21 -2.57
N MET A 231 16.90 13.02 -1.99
CA MET A 231 18.08 12.17 -2.07
C MET A 231 18.00 11.30 -3.31
N THR A 232 19.06 11.22 -4.07
CA THR A 232 19.10 10.44 -5.31
C THR A 232 19.73 9.07 -5.08
N TYR A 233 19.22 8.06 -5.80
CA TYR A 233 19.89 6.77 -5.87
C TYR A 233 20.09 6.29 -7.31
N ALA A 234 21.13 5.48 -7.54
CA ALA A 234 21.48 4.99 -8.87
C ALA A 234 22.19 3.64 -8.84
N VAL A 235 22.25 3.01 -10.01
CA VAL A 235 23.10 1.84 -10.29
C VAL A 235 24.11 2.22 -11.36
N ASN A 236 25.39 1.88 -11.15
CA ASN A 236 26.53 2.16 -12.02
C ASN A 236 26.68 3.66 -12.38
N SER A 237 26.23 4.55 -11.51
CA SER A 237 26.33 6.00 -11.71
C SER A 237 26.35 6.71 -10.36
N PRO A 238 27.24 7.69 -10.13
CA PRO A 238 27.29 8.43 -8.87
C PRO A 238 25.96 9.12 -8.54
N ALA A 239 25.53 9.00 -7.28
CA ALA A 239 24.34 9.59 -6.68
C ALA A 239 24.58 9.73 -5.17
N ASP A 240 23.59 10.23 -4.38
CA ASP A 240 23.72 10.25 -2.92
C ASP A 240 23.85 8.83 -2.35
N PHE A 241 23.11 7.89 -2.95
CA PHE A 241 23.22 6.46 -2.72
C PHE A 241 23.42 5.76 -4.06
N TYR A 242 24.45 4.96 -4.21
CA TYR A 242 24.59 4.22 -5.45
C TYR A 242 25.27 2.87 -5.24
N SER A 243 25.04 1.97 -6.18
CA SER A 243 25.78 0.71 -6.27
C SER A 243 26.49 0.59 -7.59
N ASP A 244 27.67 -0.05 -7.58
CA ASP A 244 28.45 -0.38 -8.75
C ASP A 244 29.11 -1.77 -8.61
N GLU A 245 30.00 -2.12 -9.53
CA GLU A 245 30.68 -3.42 -9.56
C GLU A 245 29.73 -4.62 -9.51
N LEU A 246 28.53 -4.46 -10.12
CA LEU A 246 27.53 -5.52 -10.13
C LEU A 246 28.04 -6.73 -10.92
N ARG A 247 28.05 -7.89 -10.27
CA ARG A 247 28.35 -9.18 -10.89
C ARG A 247 27.45 -10.27 -10.34
N ILE A 248 27.16 -11.24 -11.18
CA ILE A 248 26.36 -12.43 -10.82
C ILE A 248 27.26 -13.65 -10.93
N GLU A 249 27.46 -14.35 -9.82
CA GLU A 249 28.26 -15.56 -9.74
C GLU A 249 27.54 -16.60 -8.88
N ASN A 250 27.39 -17.82 -9.39
CA ASN A 250 26.79 -18.95 -8.66
C ASN A 250 25.43 -18.65 -8.01
N GLY A 251 24.53 -17.93 -8.71
CA GLY A 251 23.20 -17.57 -8.22
C GLY A 251 23.20 -16.45 -7.17
N LYS A 252 24.33 -15.78 -6.96
CA LYS A 252 24.44 -14.60 -6.09
C LYS A 252 24.78 -13.36 -6.89
N MET A 253 24.17 -12.25 -6.53
CA MET A 253 24.56 -10.92 -6.97
C MET A 253 25.52 -10.32 -5.94
N TYR A 254 26.63 -9.77 -6.42
CA TYR A 254 27.61 -9.02 -5.63
C TYR A 254 27.61 -7.58 -6.13
N PHE A 255 27.76 -6.62 -5.23
CA PHE A 255 27.88 -5.21 -5.57
C PHE A 255 28.55 -4.44 -4.44
N SER A 256 29.11 -3.29 -4.76
CA SER A 256 29.60 -2.30 -3.81
C SER A 256 28.53 -1.22 -3.63
N PHE A 257 28.12 -0.95 -2.38
CA PHE A 257 27.17 0.11 -2.04
C PHE A 257 27.91 1.33 -1.51
N HIS A 258 27.60 2.51 -2.03
CA HIS A 258 28.27 3.76 -1.72
C HIS A 258 27.31 4.78 -1.13
N HIS A 259 27.72 5.39 -0.03
CA HIS A 259 27.01 6.49 0.63
C HIS A 259 28.01 7.28 1.49
N GLU A 260 27.96 8.62 1.45
CA GLU A 260 28.81 9.54 2.21
C GLU A 260 30.33 9.21 2.10
N GLY A 261 30.79 8.88 0.91
CA GLY A 261 32.19 8.54 0.65
C GLY A 261 32.66 7.19 1.21
N LYS A 262 31.76 6.40 1.79
CA LYS A 262 32.02 5.03 2.25
C LYS A 262 31.57 4.04 1.19
N SER A 263 32.33 2.96 1.03
CA SER A 263 31.97 1.82 0.19
C SER A 263 31.83 0.58 1.07
N THR A 264 30.73 -0.16 0.88
CA THR A 264 30.46 -1.38 1.62
C THR A 264 30.09 -2.50 0.63
N PRO A 265 30.79 -3.64 0.65
CA PRO A 265 30.47 -4.76 -0.21
C PRO A 265 29.21 -5.48 0.29
N PHE A 266 28.33 -5.86 -0.63
CA PHE A 266 27.14 -6.65 -0.37
C PHE A 266 27.08 -7.88 -1.28
N SER A 267 26.39 -8.90 -0.80
CA SER A 267 25.98 -10.02 -1.63
C SER A 267 24.53 -10.37 -1.35
N TRP A 268 23.82 -10.78 -2.39
CA TRP A 268 22.40 -11.12 -2.37
C TRP A 268 22.16 -12.43 -3.13
N GLU A 269 21.43 -13.35 -2.56
CA GLU A 269 20.99 -14.55 -3.28
C GLU A 269 19.85 -14.16 -4.25
N ILE A 270 20.03 -14.47 -5.54
CA ILE A 270 19.00 -14.26 -6.54
C ILE A 270 17.97 -15.38 -6.35
N PRO A 271 16.68 -15.06 -6.12
CA PRO A 271 15.64 -16.06 -5.92
C PRO A 271 15.40 -16.91 -7.14
#